data_290f905c748c0f1c064049c95ea638fb
#
_entry.id   290f905c748c0f1c064049c95ea638fb
#
_cell.length_a   1.000
_cell.length_b   1.000
_cell.length_c   1.000
_cell.angle_alpha   90.00
_cell.angle_beta   90.00
_cell.angle_gamma   90.00
#
_symmetry.space_group_name_H-M   'P 1'
#
loop_
_entity.id
_entity.type
_entity.pdbx_description
1 polymer ?
#
loop_
_entity_poly.entity_id
_entity_poly.type
_entity_poly.pdbx_seq_one_letter_code
_entity_poly.pdbx_strand_id
1 'polypeptide(L)'
;LDPSQHHFSPKPEPALYITGLSINNEEQSVGGEGSPLDRSPLFTDRITLAHNQSNISLRFAGTSFSQTGSIDYYYALEPVDTEWIAADRSRPISFAQLQPGNYTFRIRAVNRNGGWQSAERSLKIVIRPPWWGTGLAKIAYLLIVAGGAAAGFRYYLRRKRKQILEQQRLFEAEKEKELYGAKIDFFTEIANEVRTPLTLIKGPLEDIMEMNADPKLEKNLHVIHKNTQRLLE
;
A
#
# COMPACT_ATOMS: atom_id res chain seq x y z
N LEU A 1 -26.93 -49.77 -69.49
CA LEU A 1 -26.89 -49.56 -68.04
C LEU A 1 -25.42 -49.60 -67.61
N ASP A 2 -24.82 -48.45 -67.43
CA ASP A 2 -23.38 -48.29 -67.04
C ASP A 2 -23.29 -48.36 -65.51
N PRO A 3 -22.55 -49.31 -64.93
CA PRO A 3 -22.45 -49.51 -63.48
C PRO A 3 -21.43 -48.62 -62.79
N SER A 4 -20.88 -47.61 -63.46
CA SER A 4 -19.70 -46.85 -62.94
C SER A 4 -20.00 -45.52 -62.26
N GLN A 5 -21.23 -45.18 -61.92
CA GLN A 5 -21.56 -44.01 -61.12
C GLN A 5 -21.79 -44.38 -59.64
N HIS A 6 -20.74 -44.90 -59.01
CA HIS A 6 -20.69 -44.79 -57.57
C HIS A 6 -20.43 -43.36 -57.17
N HIS A 7 -21.50 -42.61 -56.86
CA HIS A 7 -21.40 -41.39 -56.10
C HIS A 7 -20.76 -41.75 -54.75
N PHE A 8 -19.47 -41.46 -54.58
CA PHE A 8 -18.85 -41.40 -53.27
C PHE A 8 -19.51 -40.22 -52.54
N SER A 9 -20.56 -40.48 -51.76
CA SER A 9 -20.98 -39.55 -50.73
C SER A 9 -19.79 -39.27 -49.82
N PRO A 10 -19.38 -37.98 -49.55
CA PRO A 10 -18.29 -37.72 -48.66
C PRO A 10 -18.62 -38.40 -47.32
N LYS A 11 -17.70 -39.26 -46.85
CA LYS A 11 -17.81 -39.92 -45.56
C LYS A 11 -17.99 -38.79 -44.51
N PRO A 12 -19.04 -38.85 -43.68
CA PRO A 12 -19.24 -37.79 -42.68
C PRO A 12 -18.01 -37.71 -41.78
N GLU A 13 -17.46 -36.53 -41.69
CA GLU A 13 -16.34 -36.22 -40.79
C GLU A 13 -16.82 -36.49 -39.35
N PRO A 14 -15.95 -37.11 -38.52
CA PRO A 14 -16.27 -37.30 -37.11
C PRO A 14 -16.40 -35.95 -36.41
N ALA A 15 -17.47 -35.77 -35.71
CA ALA A 15 -17.66 -34.60 -34.87
C ALA A 15 -17.02 -34.82 -33.49
N LEU A 16 -16.25 -33.86 -33.05
CA LEU A 16 -15.56 -33.86 -31.75
C LEU A 16 -16.20 -32.84 -30.82
N TYR A 17 -16.62 -33.30 -29.66
CA TYR A 17 -17.36 -32.51 -28.69
C TYR A 17 -16.66 -32.50 -27.31
N ILE A 18 -16.71 -31.38 -26.63
CA ILE A 18 -16.39 -31.29 -25.21
C ILE A 18 -17.70 -31.59 -24.45
N THR A 19 -17.75 -32.70 -23.72
CA THR A 19 -18.98 -33.22 -23.10
C THR A 19 -19.12 -32.85 -21.63
N GLY A 20 -18.02 -32.50 -20.95
CA GLY A 20 -18.04 -32.15 -19.55
C GLY A 20 -16.93 -31.21 -19.14
N LEU A 21 -17.21 -30.38 -18.17
CA LEU A 21 -16.28 -29.47 -17.51
C LEU A 21 -16.38 -29.70 -16.01
N SER A 22 -15.25 -29.98 -15.36
CA SER A 22 -15.16 -29.98 -13.90
C SER A 22 -14.17 -28.90 -13.46
N ILE A 23 -14.50 -28.20 -12.39
CA ILE A 23 -13.66 -27.15 -11.79
C ILE A 23 -13.44 -27.55 -10.33
N ASN A 24 -12.18 -27.57 -9.89
CA ASN A 24 -11.78 -28.00 -8.54
C ASN A 24 -12.40 -29.37 -8.16
N ASN A 25 -12.48 -30.31 -9.11
CA ASN A 25 -13.08 -31.66 -9.01
C ASN A 25 -14.61 -31.68 -8.90
N GLU A 26 -15.29 -30.55 -9.04
CA GLU A 26 -16.76 -30.49 -9.07
C GLU A 26 -17.24 -30.37 -10.51
N GLU A 27 -18.17 -31.23 -10.92
CA GLU A 27 -18.75 -31.19 -12.25
C GLU A 27 -19.67 -29.97 -12.38
N GLN A 28 -19.49 -29.20 -13.45
CA GLN A 28 -20.23 -27.97 -13.68
C GLN A 28 -21.48 -28.24 -14.49
N SER A 29 -22.64 -27.85 -13.92
CA SER A 29 -23.91 -27.86 -14.61
C SER A 29 -24.20 -26.54 -15.30
N VAL A 30 -24.96 -26.56 -16.38
CA VAL A 30 -25.40 -25.35 -17.09
C VAL A 30 -26.30 -24.52 -16.19
N GLY A 31 -26.00 -23.22 -16.04
CA GLY A 31 -26.82 -22.30 -15.23
C GLY A 31 -26.76 -22.55 -13.71
N GLY A 32 -25.88 -23.41 -13.24
CA GLY A 32 -25.65 -23.64 -11.80
C GLY A 32 -25.06 -22.40 -11.12
N GLU A 33 -25.29 -22.24 -9.81
CA GLU A 33 -24.79 -21.15 -9.03
C GLU A 33 -23.25 -21.17 -9.04
N GLY A 34 -22.63 -20.09 -9.56
CA GLY A 34 -21.16 -20.01 -9.72
C GLY A 34 -20.59 -20.79 -10.91
N SER A 35 -21.41 -21.44 -11.73
CA SER A 35 -20.96 -22.12 -12.94
C SER A 35 -20.57 -21.12 -14.03
N PRO A 36 -19.43 -21.30 -14.71
CA PRO A 36 -19.04 -20.47 -15.84
C PRO A 36 -19.75 -20.86 -17.15
N LEU A 37 -20.67 -21.82 -17.10
CA LEU A 37 -21.39 -22.36 -18.25
C LEU A 37 -22.76 -21.73 -18.41
N ASP A 38 -22.92 -20.82 -19.37
CA ASP A 38 -24.19 -20.25 -19.76
C ASP A 38 -25.02 -21.23 -20.63
N ARG A 39 -24.35 -22.17 -21.29
CA ARG A 39 -24.93 -23.20 -22.16
C ARG A 39 -24.12 -24.49 -22.06
N SER A 40 -24.66 -25.57 -22.65
CA SER A 40 -23.98 -26.87 -22.68
C SER A 40 -22.52 -26.75 -23.16
N PRO A 41 -21.56 -27.47 -22.53
CA PRO A 41 -20.15 -27.54 -22.97
C PRO A 41 -19.99 -27.88 -24.44
N LEU A 42 -20.93 -28.65 -25.01
CA LEU A 42 -20.92 -29.01 -26.43
C LEU A 42 -20.91 -27.79 -27.38
N PHE A 43 -21.60 -26.73 -27.00
CA PHE A 43 -21.79 -25.51 -27.82
C PHE A 43 -21.03 -24.31 -27.25
N THR A 44 -20.22 -24.52 -26.24
CA THR A 44 -19.45 -23.43 -25.59
C THR A 44 -18.10 -23.30 -26.25
N ASP A 45 -17.79 -22.11 -26.76
CA ASP A 45 -16.49 -21.79 -27.39
C ASP A 45 -15.56 -21.01 -26.45
N ARG A 46 -16.13 -20.48 -25.35
CA ARG A 46 -15.38 -19.67 -24.37
C ARG A 46 -15.97 -19.83 -22.98
N ILE A 47 -15.09 -20.04 -22.00
CA ILE A 47 -15.41 -20.00 -20.57
C ILE A 47 -14.56 -18.94 -19.89
N THR A 48 -15.14 -18.31 -18.86
CA THR A 48 -14.43 -17.33 -18.02
C THR A 48 -14.47 -17.79 -16.59
N LEU A 49 -13.27 -17.97 -16.01
CA LEU A 49 -13.05 -18.52 -14.67
C LEU A 49 -12.55 -17.44 -13.72
N ALA A 50 -12.89 -17.56 -12.45
CA ALA A 50 -12.29 -16.76 -11.39
C ALA A 50 -10.89 -17.29 -11.04
N HIS A 51 -10.08 -16.45 -10.40
CA HIS A 51 -8.71 -16.80 -10.02
C HIS A 51 -8.58 -18.04 -9.10
N ASN A 52 -9.62 -18.38 -8.36
CA ASN A 52 -9.70 -19.55 -7.48
C ASN A 52 -10.20 -20.82 -8.20
N GLN A 53 -10.56 -20.71 -9.48
CA GLN A 53 -11.02 -21.81 -10.36
C GLN A 53 -9.88 -22.24 -11.28
N SER A 54 -8.74 -22.63 -10.71
CA SER A 54 -7.49 -22.91 -11.45
C SER A 54 -7.26 -24.37 -11.79
N ASN A 55 -8.04 -25.31 -11.22
CA ASN A 55 -7.97 -26.73 -11.52
C ASN A 55 -9.16 -27.10 -12.42
N ILE A 56 -8.85 -27.49 -13.65
CA ILE A 56 -9.86 -27.72 -14.69
C ILE A 56 -9.70 -29.15 -15.22
N SER A 57 -10.82 -29.85 -15.38
CA SER A 57 -10.87 -31.14 -16.04
C SER A 57 -11.91 -31.13 -17.15
N LEU A 58 -11.49 -31.54 -18.34
CA LEU A 58 -12.33 -31.57 -19.54
C LEU A 58 -12.58 -33.00 -19.96
N ARG A 59 -13.86 -33.35 -20.19
CA ARG A 59 -14.26 -34.59 -20.84
C ARG A 59 -14.63 -34.31 -22.30
N PHE A 60 -14.29 -35.22 -23.17
CA PHE A 60 -14.58 -35.11 -24.60
C PHE A 60 -15.14 -36.40 -25.13
N ALA A 61 -15.87 -36.31 -26.24
CA ALA A 61 -16.36 -37.46 -26.99
C ALA A 61 -16.27 -37.17 -28.49
N GLY A 62 -15.83 -38.16 -29.23
CA GLY A 62 -15.86 -38.14 -30.68
C GLY A 62 -16.92 -39.09 -31.20
N THR A 63 -17.75 -38.63 -32.14
CA THR A 63 -18.69 -39.50 -32.87
C THR A 63 -18.03 -39.93 -34.16
N SER A 64 -17.93 -41.23 -34.35
CA SER A 64 -17.46 -41.80 -35.60
C SER A 64 -18.45 -42.81 -36.14
N PHE A 65 -18.90 -42.61 -37.34
CA PHE A 65 -19.75 -43.54 -38.05
C PHE A 65 -19.01 -44.68 -38.77
N SER A 66 -17.68 -44.72 -38.63
CA SER A 66 -16.86 -45.74 -39.24
C SER A 66 -16.56 -46.86 -38.25
N GLN A 67 -17.05 -48.05 -38.50
CA GLN A 67 -16.83 -49.26 -37.66
C GLN A 67 -15.40 -49.80 -37.73
N THR A 68 -14.53 -49.31 -38.58
CA THR A 68 -13.24 -49.90 -38.89
C THR A 68 -12.08 -48.88 -38.78
N GLY A 69 -11.72 -48.52 -37.60
CA GLY A 69 -10.52 -47.67 -37.41
C GLY A 69 -10.27 -47.29 -35.96
N SER A 70 -9.03 -47.49 -35.51
CA SER A 70 -8.56 -46.91 -34.25
C SER A 70 -8.42 -45.41 -34.40
N ILE A 71 -9.14 -44.65 -33.58
CA ILE A 71 -9.08 -43.20 -33.55
C ILE A 71 -8.20 -42.82 -32.38
N ASP A 72 -7.11 -42.10 -32.67
CA ASP A 72 -6.22 -41.53 -31.67
C ASP A 72 -6.62 -40.07 -31.43
N TYR A 73 -6.61 -39.66 -30.17
CA TYR A 73 -6.94 -38.31 -29.75
C TYR A 73 -5.67 -37.62 -29.25
N TYR A 74 -5.55 -36.33 -29.60
CA TYR A 74 -4.45 -35.48 -29.16
C TYR A 74 -5.01 -34.16 -28.69
N TYR A 75 -4.42 -33.62 -27.63
CA TYR A 75 -4.79 -32.29 -27.12
C TYR A 75 -3.58 -31.40 -26.93
N ALA A 76 -3.80 -30.11 -26.86
CA ALA A 76 -2.83 -29.11 -26.46
C ALA A 76 -3.53 -27.95 -25.75
N LEU A 77 -2.92 -27.37 -24.74
CA LEU A 77 -3.35 -26.14 -24.06
C LEU A 77 -2.36 -25.03 -24.36
N GLU A 78 -2.66 -24.18 -25.34
CA GLU A 78 -1.86 -23.02 -25.66
C GLU A 78 -2.03 -21.90 -24.61
N PRO A 79 -0.97 -21.22 -24.15
CA PRO A 79 0.45 -21.34 -24.53
C PRO A 79 1.26 -22.29 -23.64
N VAL A 80 0.65 -23.17 -22.85
CA VAL A 80 1.33 -24.08 -21.91
C VAL A 80 2.03 -25.20 -22.67
N ASP A 81 1.29 -25.83 -23.58
CA ASP A 81 1.80 -26.94 -24.36
C ASP A 81 2.23 -26.45 -25.74
N THR A 82 3.46 -26.78 -26.12
CA THR A 82 4.00 -26.48 -27.46
C THR A 82 3.76 -27.62 -28.45
N GLU A 83 3.48 -28.81 -27.94
CA GLU A 83 3.30 -30.04 -28.74
C GLU A 83 1.95 -30.69 -28.40
N TRP A 84 1.52 -31.54 -29.34
CA TRP A 84 0.31 -32.34 -29.16
C TRP A 84 0.54 -33.51 -28.24
N ILE A 85 -0.26 -33.63 -27.19
CA ILE A 85 -0.19 -34.71 -26.19
C ILE A 85 -1.26 -35.75 -26.49
N ALA A 86 -0.91 -37.05 -26.43
CA ALA A 86 -1.88 -38.10 -26.63
C ALA A 86 -2.94 -38.12 -25.50
N ALA A 87 -4.21 -38.20 -25.88
CA ALA A 87 -5.34 -38.21 -24.95
C ALA A 87 -5.96 -39.61 -24.88
N ASP A 88 -6.22 -40.08 -23.65
CA ASP A 88 -7.01 -41.28 -23.41
C ASP A 88 -8.51 -40.91 -23.33
N ARG A 89 -9.32 -41.55 -24.18
CA ARG A 89 -10.77 -41.33 -24.23
C ARG A 89 -11.50 -41.66 -22.92
N SER A 90 -10.91 -42.59 -22.15
CA SER A 90 -11.50 -43.05 -20.88
C SER A 90 -11.25 -42.10 -19.70
N ARG A 91 -10.33 -41.14 -19.85
CA ARG A 91 -9.90 -40.26 -18.78
C ARG A 91 -10.15 -38.79 -19.11
N PRO A 92 -10.60 -37.97 -18.14
CA PRO A 92 -10.66 -36.55 -18.35
C PRO A 92 -9.25 -35.94 -18.47
N ILE A 93 -9.11 -34.94 -19.32
CA ILE A 93 -7.88 -34.16 -19.45
C ILE A 93 -7.90 -33.12 -18.35
N SER A 94 -6.91 -33.17 -17.44
CA SER A 94 -6.87 -32.32 -16.25
C SER A 94 -5.68 -31.39 -16.27
N PHE A 95 -5.93 -30.14 -15.97
CA PHE A 95 -4.93 -29.09 -15.81
C PHE A 95 -5.01 -28.58 -14.38
N ALA A 96 -3.88 -28.57 -13.68
CA ALA A 96 -3.80 -28.11 -12.30
C ALA A 96 -3.10 -26.75 -12.20
N GLN A 97 -3.58 -25.88 -11.29
CA GLN A 97 -2.93 -24.63 -10.91
C GLN A 97 -2.64 -23.68 -12.08
N LEU A 98 -3.56 -23.57 -13.04
CA LEU A 98 -3.43 -22.61 -14.13
C LEU A 98 -3.42 -21.18 -13.58
N GLN A 99 -2.44 -20.41 -14.03
CA GLN A 99 -2.31 -19.00 -13.63
C GLN A 99 -3.37 -18.11 -14.33
N PRO A 100 -3.69 -16.93 -13.80
CA PRO A 100 -4.51 -15.96 -14.52
C PRO A 100 -3.94 -15.65 -15.91
N GLY A 101 -4.79 -15.82 -16.93
CA GLY A 101 -4.38 -15.66 -18.32
C GLY A 101 -5.42 -16.14 -19.31
N ASN A 102 -5.05 -16.10 -20.58
CA ASN A 102 -5.86 -16.59 -21.69
C ASN A 102 -5.25 -17.87 -22.22
N TYR A 103 -6.07 -18.93 -22.27
CA TYR A 103 -5.67 -20.23 -22.75
C TYR A 103 -6.59 -20.65 -23.88
N THR A 104 -6.08 -21.46 -24.81
CA THR A 104 -6.87 -22.12 -25.84
C THR A 104 -6.62 -23.61 -25.76
N PHE A 105 -7.60 -24.33 -25.22
CA PHE A 105 -7.62 -25.77 -25.28
C PHE A 105 -7.99 -26.21 -26.69
N ARG A 106 -7.17 -27.09 -27.29
CA ARG A 106 -7.42 -27.66 -28.61
C ARG A 106 -7.38 -29.18 -28.50
N ILE A 107 -8.30 -29.84 -29.14
CA ILE A 107 -8.35 -31.29 -29.21
C ILE A 107 -8.61 -31.73 -30.64
N ARG A 108 -7.91 -32.74 -31.10
CA ARG A 108 -8.07 -33.32 -32.43
C ARG A 108 -8.19 -34.83 -32.38
N ALA A 109 -8.95 -35.37 -33.31
CA ALA A 109 -9.04 -36.81 -33.55
C ALA A 109 -8.35 -37.18 -34.85
N VAL A 110 -7.51 -38.22 -34.86
CA VAL A 110 -6.75 -38.67 -36.02
C VAL A 110 -7.09 -40.14 -36.27
N ASN A 111 -7.47 -40.45 -37.51
CA ASN A 111 -7.67 -41.86 -37.89
C ASN A 111 -6.34 -42.50 -38.26
N ARG A 112 -5.94 -43.55 -37.52
CA ARG A 112 -4.69 -44.26 -37.76
C ARG A 112 -4.64 -44.96 -39.14
N ASN A 113 -5.77 -45.33 -39.70
CA ASN A 113 -5.81 -46.08 -40.97
C ASN A 113 -5.94 -45.20 -42.23
N GLY A 114 -5.82 -43.88 -42.10
CA GLY A 114 -5.84 -42.91 -43.19
C GLY A 114 -7.22 -42.90 -43.91
N GLY A 115 -7.83 -41.81 -44.05
CA GLY A 115 -9.08 -41.70 -44.73
C GLY A 115 -9.85 -40.39 -44.50
N TRP A 116 -9.48 -39.67 -43.44
CA TRP A 116 -9.97 -38.32 -43.21
C TRP A 116 -8.97 -37.57 -42.33
N GLN A 117 -8.82 -36.26 -42.57
CA GLN A 117 -8.08 -35.37 -41.70
C GLN A 117 -8.98 -34.97 -40.53
N SER A 118 -8.34 -34.78 -39.41
CA SER A 118 -8.91 -34.66 -38.11
C SER A 118 -9.96 -33.54 -37.98
N ALA A 119 -11.08 -33.90 -37.37
CA ALA A 119 -11.93 -32.86 -36.73
C ALA A 119 -11.16 -32.24 -35.57
N GLU A 120 -11.12 -30.93 -35.51
CA GLU A 120 -10.52 -30.17 -34.40
C GLU A 120 -11.60 -29.38 -33.68
N ARG A 121 -11.54 -29.37 -32.34
CA ARG A 121 -12.39 -28.56 -31.48
C ARG A 121 -11.53 -27.69 -30.58
N SER A 122 -11.84 -26.41 -30.48
CA SER A 122 -11.15 -25.49 -29.58
C SER A 122 -12.11 -24.90 -28.56
N LEU A 123 -11.57 -24.64 -27.34
CA LEU A 123 -12.27 -23.96 -26.24
C LEU A 123 -11.34 -22.89 -25.66
N LYS A 124 -11.79 -21.66 -25.69
CA LYS A 124 -11.07 -20.55 -25.06
C LYS A 124 -11.35 -20.51 -23.57
N ILE A 125 -10.31 -20.51 -22.75
CA ILE A 125 -10.39 -20.49 -21.29
C ILE A 125 -9.72 -19.21 -20.83
N VAL A 126 -10.47 -18.33 -20.14
CA VAL A 126 -9.99 -17.07 -19.62
C VAL A 126 -10.04 -17.12 -18.10
N ILE A 127 -8.89 -17.07 -17.45
CA ILE A 127 -8.80 -17.03 -15.98
C ILE A 127 -8.53 -15.58 -15.58
N ARG A 128 -9.47 -14.97 -14.86
CA ARG A 128 -9.36 -13.58 -14.41
C ARG A 128 -8.36 -13.46 -13.26
N PRO A 129 -7.51 -12.43 -13.26
CA PRO A 129 -6.66 -12.17 -12.11
C PRO A 129 -7.50 -11.74 -10.90
N PRO A 130 -7.00 -11.98 -9.66
CA PRO A 130 -7.64 -11.48 -8.45
C PRO A 130 -7.66 -9.95 -8.46
N TRP A 131 -8.70 -9.34 -7.83
CA TRP A 131 -8.87 -7.89 -7.81
C TRP A 131 -7.68 -7.13 -7.23
N TRP A 132 -7.00 -7.74 -6.24
CA TRP A 132 -5.77 -7.16 -5.62
C TRP A 132 -4.53 -7.23 -6.52
N GLY A 133 -4.54 -8.07 -7.55
CA GLY A 133 -3.47 -8.18 -8.55
C GLY A 133 -3.65 -7.25 -9.74
N THR A 134 -4.75 -6.51 -9.81
CA THR A 134 -5.05 -5.60 -10.92
C THR A 134 -4.15 -4.36 -10.90
N GLY A 135 -3.97 -3.72 -12.05
CA GLY A 135 -3.21 -2.48 -12.17
C GLY A 135 -3.73 -1.37 -11.24
N LEU A 136 -5.06 -1.25 -11.09
CA LEU A 136 -5.69 -0.28 -10.19
C LEU A 136 -5.34 -0.54 -8.72
N ALA A 137 -5.34 -1.81 -8.29
CA ALA A 137 -4.95 -2.16 -6.92
C ALA A 137 -3.49 -1.78 -6.64
N LYS A 138 -2.58 -2.00 -7.57
CA LYS A 138 -1.16 -1.61 -7.45
C LYS A 138 -1.00 -0.10 -7.30
N ILE A 139 -1.75 0.69 -8.08
CA ILE A 139 -1.78 2.16 -7.94
C ILE A 139 -2.30 2.57 -6.57
N ALA A 140 -3.39 1.95 -6.09
CA ALA A 140 -3.94 2.22 -4.76
C ALA A 140 -2.91 1.93 -3.65
N TYR A 141 -2.18 0.82 -3.71
CA TYR A 141 -1.12 0.51 -2.76
C TYR A 141 -0.01 1.56 -2.76
N LEU A 142 0.43 2.00 -3.95
CA LEU A 142 1.43 3.05 -4.08
C LEU A 142 0.96 4.37 -3.45
N LEU A 143 -0.29 4.76 -3.66
CA LEU A 143 -0.88 5.97 -3.05
C LEU A 143 -0.99 5.85 -1.51
N ILE A 144 -1.35 4.68 -0.98
CA ILE A 144 -1.40 4.43 0.47
C ILE A 144 0.00 4.57 1.07
N VAL A 145 1.02 3.97 0.45
CA VAL A 145 2.42 4.06 0.92
C VAL A 145 2.93 5.50 0.85
N ALA A 146 2.68 6.20 -0.26
CA ALA A 146 3.09 7.60 -0.43
C ALA A 146 2.38 8.52 0.58
N GLY A 147 1.07 8.32 0.80
CA GLY A 147 0.29 9.05 1.80
C GLY A 147 0.80 8.81 3.23
N GLY A 148 1.08 7.57 3.58
CA GLY A 148 1.67 7.20 4.87
C GLY A 148 3.04 7.84 5.09
N ALA A 149 3.92 7.80 4.08
CA ALA A 149 5.24 8.44 4.13
C ALA A 149 5.12 9.97 4.31
N ALA A 150 4.22 10.62 3.55
CA ALA A 150 3.97 12.06 3.66
C ALA A 150 3.41 12.45 5.03
N ALA A 151 2.49 11.67 5.59
CA ALA A 151 1.94 11.88 6.93
C ALA A 151 3.02 11.71 8.01
N GLY A 152 3.83 10.66 7.93
CA GLY A 152 4.96 10.42 8.83
C GLY A 152 6.00 11.54 8.77
N PHE A 153 6.34 12.02 7.57
CA PHE A 153 7.26 13.14 7.38
C PHE A 153 6.70 14.45 7.97
N ARG A 154 5.40 14.75 7.76
CA ARG A 154 4.74 15.91 8.37
C ARG A 154 4.72 15.82 9.89
N TYR A 155 4.45 14.64 10.46
CA TYR A 155 4.50 14.42 11.89
C TYR A 155 5.91 14.65 12.45
N TYR A 156 6.94 14.13 11.80
CA TYR A 156 8.34 14.33 12.16
C TYR A 156 8.73 15.83 12.16
N LEU A 157 8.36 16.57 11.10
CA LEU A 157 8.64 18.00 11.01
C LEU A 157 7.92 18.81 12.11
N ARG A 158 6.64 18.46 12.43
CA ARG A 158 5.89 19.10 13.51
C ARG A 158 6.56 18.87 14.86
N ARG A 159 7.05 17.68 15.11
CA ARG A 159 7.77 17.33 16.34
C ARG A 159 9.07 18.10 16.47
N LYS A 160 9.85 18.18 15.40
CA LYS A 160 11.11 19.00 15.39
C LYS A 160 10.85 20.49 15.63
N ARG A 161 9.84 21.06 14.99
CA ARG A 161 9.47 22.48 15.18
C ARG A 161 9.11 22.78 16.64
N LYS A 162 8.36 21.90 17.31
CA LYS A 162 8.03 22.07 18.73
C LYS A 162 9.28 22.05 19.60
N GLN A 163 10.22 21.15 19.37
CA GLN A 163 11.49 21.10 20.11
C GLN A 163 12.32 22.36 19.94
N ILE A 164 12.42 22.89 18.72
CA ILE A 164 13.17 24.13 18.43
C ILE A 164 12.53 25.32 19.15
N LEU A 165 11.21 25.46 19.10
CA LEU A 165 10.47 26.53 19.78
C LEU A 165 10.63 26.46 21.32
N GLU A 166 10.65 25.26 21.88
CA GLU A 166 10.83 25.04 23.31
C GLU A 166 12.27 25.42 23.74
N GLN A 167 13.28 25.05 22.97
CA GLN A 167 14.66 25.47 23.19
C GLN A 167 14.83 27.00 23.10
N GLN A 168 14.20 27.65 22.12
CA GLN A 168 14.22 29.11 22.00
C GLN A 168 13.60 29.80 23.22
N ARG A 169 12.45 29.34 23.71
CA ARG A 169 11.80 29.86 24.91
C ARG A 169 12.67 29.71 26.16
N LEU A 170 13.30 28.56 26.33
CA LEU A 170 14.23 28.33 27.45
C LEU A 170 15.41 29.27 27.38
N PHE A 171 16.02 29.47 26.22
CA PHE A 171 17.13 30.36 26.02
C PHE A 171 16.78 31.85 26.26
N GLU A 172 15.59 32.28 25.82
CA GLU A 172 15.07 33.64 26.08
C GLU A 172 14.84 33.86 27.58
N ALA A 173 14.23 32.88 28.27
CA ALA A 173 14.00 32.95 29.71
C ALA A 173 15.31 32.97 30.51
N GLU A 174 16.34 32.23 30.09
CA GLU A 174 17.65 32.23 30.69
C GLU A 174 18.37 33.59 30.55
N LYS A 175 18.34 34.18 29.33
CA LYS A 175 18.84 35.54 29.07
C LYS A 175 18.15 36.61 29.91
N GLU A 176 16.83 36.53 30.02
CA GLU A 176 16.06 37.47 30.83
C GLU A 176 16.47 37.35 32.32
N LYS A 177 16.64 36.13 32.81
CA LYS A 177 17.11 35.89 34.19
C LYS A 177 18.51 36.44 34.43
N GLU A 178 19.42 36.24 33.48
CA GLU A 178 20.80 36.82 33.56
C GLU A 178 20.77 38.35 33.60
N LEU A 179 19.94 38.99 32.75
CA LEU A 179 19.76 40.46 32.74
C LEU A 179 19.19 40.97 34.06
N TYR A 180 18.21 40.30 34.63
CA TYR A 180 17.66 40.66 35.96
C TYR A 180 18.72 40.46 37.05
N GLY A 181 19.50 39.39 37.02
CA GLY A 181 20.62 39.20 37.94
C GLY A 181 21.64 40.33 37.89
N ALA A 182 22.13 40.63 36.68
CA ALA A 182 23.10 41.70 36.47
C ALA A 182 22.53 43.10 36.92
N LYS A 183 21.26 43.32 36.72
CA LYS A 183 20.58 44.56 37.16
C LYS A 183 20.50 44.65 38.68
N ILE A 184 20.22 43.55 39.38
CA ILE A 184 20.19 43.50 40.85
C ILE A 184 21.60 43.72 41.41
N ASP A 185 22.63 43.05 40.85
CA ASP A 185 23.98 43.20 41.25
C ASP A 185 24.48 44.67 41.09
N PHE A 186 24.16 45.29 39.96
CA PHE A 186 24.45 46.69 39.67
C PHE A 186 23.81 47.62 40.69
N PHE A 187 22.54 47.47 41.02
CA PHE A 187 21.88 48.29 42.03
C PHE A 187 22.45 48.06 43.44
N THR A 188 22.82 46.84 43.77
CA THR A 188 23.43 46.51 45.07
C THR A 188 24.79 47.17 45.20
N GLU A 189 25.63 47.15 44.15
CA GLU A 189 26.93 47.80 44.08
C GLU A 189 26.79 49.30 44.25
N ILE A 190 25.88 49.95 43.47
CA ILE A 190 25.64 51.39 43.60
C ILE A 190 25.13 51.75 45.00
N ALA A 191 24.24 50.94 45.58
CA ALA A 191 23.75 51.22 46.96
C ALA A 191 24.88 51.19 47.96
N ASN A 192 25.82 50.23 47.84
CA ASN A 192 27.00 50.15 48.70
C ASN A 192 27.98 51.30 48.45
N GLU A 193 28.26 51.68 47.21
CA GLU A 193 29.11 52.81 46.85
C GLU A 193 28.57 54.14 47.31
N VAL A 194 27.26 54.33 47.36
CA VAL A 194 26.61 55.52 47.88
C VAL A 194 26.59 55.53 49.42
N ARG A 195 26.39 54.38 50.05
CA ARG A 195 26.28 54.25 51.52
C ARG A 195 27.60 54.68 52.21
N THR A 196 28.75 54.32 51.65
CA THR A 196 30.06 54.60 52.21
C THR A 196 30.34 56.12 52.40
N PRO A 197 30.23 57.01 51.34
CA PRO A 197 30.39 58.42 51.47
C PRO A 197 29.34 59.11 52.35
N LEU A 198 28.06 58.58 52.31
CA LEU A 198 27.02 59.10 53.17
C LEU A 198 27.29 58.83 54.66
N THR A 199 27.85 57.67 54.99
CA THR A 199 28.24 57.36 56.36
C THR A 199 29.41 58.26 56.84
N LEU A 200 30.36 58.54 55.92
CA LEU A 200 31.52 59.47 56.22
C LEU A 200 31.01 60.90 56.37
N ILE A 201 29.92 61.32 55.77
CA ILE A 201 29.30 62.65 55.96
C ILE A 201 28.45 62.67 57.22
N LYS A 202 27.80 61.64 57.61
CA LYS A 202 26.90 61.56 58.74
C LYS A 202 27.68 61.76 60.07
N GLY A 203 28.80 61.10 60.26
CA GLY A 203 29.58 61.23 61.47
C GLY A 203 30.02 62.67 61.80
N PRO A 204 30.77 63.36 60.94
CA PRO A 204 31.18 64.77 61.18
C PRO A 204 29.95 65.72 61.30
N LEU A 205 28.83 65.39 60.64
CA LEU A 205 27.60 66.19 60.74
C LEU A 205 26.97 66.06 62.15
N GLU A 206 26.96 64.88 62.72
CA GLU A 206 26.47 64.63 64.08
C GLU A 206 27.36 65.33 65.10
N ASP A 207 28.69 65.25 64.92
CA ASP A 207 29.65 65.95 65.79
C ASP A 207 29.45 67.50 65.78
N ILE A 208 29.23 68.07 64.57
CA ILE A 208 28.96 69.55 64.45
C ILE A 208 27.64 69.95 65.06
N MET A 209 26.61 69.07 64.93
CA MET A 209 25.27 69.32 65.56
C MET A 209 25.38 69.36 67.11
N GLU A 210 26.22 68.49 67.71
CA GLU A 210 26.40 68.48 69.14
C GLU A 210 27.21 69.69 69.66
N MET A 211 28.10 70.21 68.83
CA MET A 211 28.98 71.33 69.24
C MET A 211 28.42 72.75 69.01
N ASN A 212 27.29 72.87 68.24
CA ASN A 212 26.86 74.20 67.77
C ASN A 212 25.60 74.67 68.50
N ALA A 213 25.68 75.88 69.05
CA ALA A 213 24.63 76.52 69.79
C ALA A 213 23.80 77.61 68.93
N ASP A 214 24.13 77.80 67.65
CA ASP A 214 23.44 78.74 66.77
C ASP A 214 22.11 78.13 66.21
N PRO A 215 20.96 78.68 66.58
CA PRO A 215 19.63 78.12 66.14
C PRO A 215 19.40 78.15 64.63
N LYS A 216 20.08 78.96 63.87
CA LYS A 216 19.93 79.09 62.45
C LYS A 216 20.72 78.03 61.69
N LEU A 217 21.87 77.69 62.22
CA LEU A 217 22.76 76.69 61.71
C LEU A 217 22.23 75.27 62.03
N GLU A 218 21.71 75.08 63.21
CA GLU A 218 21.10 73.86 63.71
C GLU A 218 19.91 73.42 62.77
N LYS A 219 19.08 74.33 62.30
CA LYS A 219 18.01 74.01 61.38
C LYS A 219 18.54 73.46 60.04
N ASN A 220 19.60 74.05 59.50
CA ASN A 220 20.21 73.59 58.24
C ASN A 220 20.94 72.21 58.37
N LEU A 221 21.68 72.03 59.44
CA LEU A 221 22.34 70.82 59.79
C LEU A 221 21.31 69.65 59.98
N HIS A 222 20.22 69.94 60.65
CA HIS A 222 19.15 68.96 60.83
C HIS A 222 18.51 68.53 59.50
N VAL A 223 18.36 69.44 58.53
CA VAL A 223 17.87 69.09 57.20
C VAL A 223 18.85 68.19 56.43
N ILE A 224 20.15 68.50 56.52
CA ILE A 224 21.18 67.68 55.86
C ILE A 224 21.27 66.31 56.53
N HIS A 225 21.24 66.22 57.85
CA HIS A 225 21.25 64.98 58.59
C HIS A 225 20.06 64.10 58.24
N LYS A 226 18.85 64.64 58.21
CA LYS A 226 17.62 63.97 57.84
C LYS A 226 17.67 63.42 56.40
N ASN A 227 18.23 64.17 55.44
CA ASN A 227 18.37 63.73 54.06
C ASN A 227 19.44 62.65 53.92
N THR A 228 20.56 62.76 54.62
CA THR A 228 21.63 61.72 54.63
C THR A 228 21.14 60.43 55.24
N GLN A 229 20.40 60.47 56.31
CA GLN A 229 19.77 59.29 56.95
C GLN A 229 18.76 58.62 56.01
N ARG A 230 17.95 59.41 55.31
CA ARG A 230 16.97 58.94 54.36
C ARG A 230 17.54 58.24 53.12
N LEU A 231 18.76 58.59 52.74
CA LEU A 231 19.48 57.93 51.65
C LEU A 231 20.27 56.68 52.08
N LEU A 232 20.48 56.49 53.42
CA LEU A 232 21.13 55.32 54.02
C LEU A 232 20.13 54.17 54.31
N GLU A 233 18.84 54.46 54.46
CA GLU A 233 17.75 53.50 54.61
C GLU A 233 17.32 52.90 53.26
#